data_c49792e4205d1001a341a8139efcd8b0
#
_entry.id   c49792e4205d1001a341a8139efcd8b0
#
_cell.length_a   1.000
_cell.length_b   1.000
_cell.length_c   1.000
_cell.angle_alpha   90.00
_cell.angle_beta   90.00
_cell.angle_gamma   90.00
#
_symmetry.space_group_name_H-M   'P 1'
#
loop_
_entity.id
_entity.type
_entity.pdbx_description
1 polymer ?
#
loop_
_entity_poly.entity_id
_entity_poly.type
_entity_poly.pdbx_seq_one_letter_code
_entity_poly.pdbx_strand_id
1 'polypeptide(L)' 'MYKVYEVTPRSCYYGYALVAANSAAEANEHISVLKECDPTNKWDYFGWEYVTEDDVVENIFADCEGIMKNTIRYSG' A
#
# COMPACT_ATOMS: atom_id res chain seq x y z
N MET A 1 -3.35 -11.34 -13.71
CA MET A 1 -3.77 -10.14 -12.97
C MET A 1 -3.48 -10.31 -11.49
N TYR A 2 -3.23 -9.23 -10.81
CA TYR A 2 -2.87 -9.22 -9.40
C TYR A 2 -4.01 -8.66 -8.58
N LYS A 3 -4.18 -9.19 -7.36
CA LYS A 3 -5.10 -8.60 -6.38
C LYS A 3 -4.55 -7.24 -5.95
N VAL A 4 -5.43 -6.37 -5.49
CA VAL A 4 -5.03 -5.05 -5.00
C VAL A 4 -5.34 -4.99 -3.51
N TYR A 5 -4.34 -4.58 -2.72
CA TYR A 5 -4.47 -4.46 -1.27
C TYR A 5 -4.40 -2.99 -0.87
N GLU A 6 -5.24 -2.61 0.07
CA GLU A 6 -5.22 -1.25 0.63
C GLU A 6 -4.31 -1.21 1.84
N VAL A 7 -3.40 -0.23 1.84
CA VAL A 7 -2.41 -0.04 2.90
C VAL A 7 -2.65 1.32 3.53
N THR A 8 -2.60 1.38 4.85
CA THR A 8 -2.83 2.62 5.59
C THR A 8 -1.64 2.95 6.48
N PRO A 9 -1.44 4.23 6.86
CA PRO A 9 -0.36 4.61 7.76
C PRO A 9 -0.66 4.20 9.19
N ARG A 10 0.40 3.99 9.99
CA ARG A 10 0.28 3.58 11.39
C ARG A 10 -0.18 4.67 12.32
N SER A 11 0.02 5.91 11.95
CA SER A 11 -0.27 7.03 12.84
C SER A 11 -1.72 7.47 12.73
N CYS A 12 -2.04 8.56 13.40
CA CYS A 12 -3.37 9.17 13.32
C CYS A 12 -3.62 9.91 12.00
N TYR A 13 -2.67 9.87 11.07
CA TYR A 13 -2.86 10.47 9.76
C TYR A 13 -3.78 9.61 8.90
N TYR A 14 -4.59 10.26 8.11
CA TYR A 14 -5.46 9.58 7.17
C TYR A 14 -4.76 9.45 5.83
N GLY A 15 -4.95 8.32 5.20
CA GLY A 15 -4.39 8.11 3.90
C GLY A 15 -4.43 6.64 3.52
N TYR A 16 -3.95 6.36 2.32
CA TYR A 16 -3.83 5.00 1.84
C TYR A 16 -2.88 4.93 0.66
N ALA A 17 -2.46 3.72 0.36
CA ALA A 17 -1.81 3.40 -0.89
C ALA A 17 -2.36 2.05 -1.35
N LEU A 18 -2.24 1.77 -2.63
CA LEU A 18 -2.66 0.49 -3.17
C LEU A 18 -1.43 -0.28 -3.63
N VAL A 19 -1.42 -1.57 -3.34
CA VAL A 19 -0.33 -2.48 -3.69
C VAL A 19 -0.92 -3.67 -4.42
N ALA A 20 -0.38 -3.98 -5.58
CA ALA A 20 -0.80 -5.13 -6.37
C ALA A 20 0.11 -6.32 -6.08
N ALA A 21 -0.47 -7.45 -5.70
CA ALA A 21 0.28 -8.65 -5.37
C ALA A 21 -0.63 -9.88 -5.44
N ASN A 22 -0.05 -11.06 -5.44
CA ASN A 22 -0.82 -12.30 -5.46
C ASN A 22 -1.35 -12.70 -4.07
N SER A 23 -0.73 -12.19 -3.02
CA SER A 23 -1.11 -12.51 -1.65
C SER A 23 -0.74 -11.35 -0.73
N ALA A 24 -1.31 -11.37 0.49
CA ALA A 24 -0.96 -10.39 1.50
C ALA A 24 0.52 -10.45 1.86
N ALA A 25 1.11 -11.64 1.91
CA ALA A 25 2.52 -11.80 2.20
C ALA A 25 3.39 -11.08 1.16
N GLU A 26 3.08 -11.24 -0.12
CA GLU A 26 3.79 -10.54 -1.19
C GLU A 26 3.55 -9.04 -1.14
N ALA A 27 2.33 -8.62 -0.83
CA ALA A 27 2.02 -7.20 -0.67
C ALA A 27 2.89 -6.56 0.42
N ASN A 28 3.07 -7.27 1.54
CA ASN A 28 3.88 -6.78 2.65
C ASN A 28 5.36 -6.63 2.27
N GLU A 29 5.86 -7.47 1.36
CA GLU A 29 7.22 -7.30 0.85
C GLU A 29 7.36 -5.98 0.10
N HIS A 30 6.36 -5.61 -0.68
CA HIS A 30 6.37 -4.33 -1.39
C HIS A 30 6.23 -3.14 -0.43
N ILE A 31 5.44 -3.30 0.63
CA ILE A 31 5.26 -2.25 1.63
C ILE A 31 6.58 -1.89 2.30
N SER A 32 7.46 -2.86 2.48
CA SER A 32 8.75 -2.63 3.14
C SER A 32 9.61 -1.59 2.43
N VAL A 33 9.41 -1.39 1.13
CA VAL A 33 10.13 -0.40 0.34
C VAL A 33 9.27 0.81 -0.03
N LEU A 34 8.08 0.90 0.56
CA LEU A 34 7.14 1.96 0.20
C LEU A 34 7.69 3.36 0.46
N LYS A 35 8.45 3.53 1.51
CA LYS A 35 9.04 4.82 1.85
C LYS A 35 9.94 5.37 0.73
N GLU A 36 10.56 4.49 -0.03
CA GLU A 36 11.40 4.91 -1.16
C GLU A 36 10.57 5.44 -2.32
N CYS A 37 9.28 5.10 -2.34
CA CYS A 37 8.36 5.48 -3.40
C CYS A 37 7.49 6.68 -3.03
N ASP A 38 7.50 7.08 -1.77
CA ASP A 38 6.68 8.19 -1.28
C ASP A 38 7.35 9.52 -1.61
N PRO A 39 6.78 10.32 -2.52
CA PRO A 39 7.39 11.57 -2.93
C PRO A 39 7.44 12.63 -1.84
N THR A 40 6.69 12.44 -0.75
CA THR A 40 6.59 13.42 0.32
C THR A 40 7.38 13.05 1.56
N ASN A 41 7.84 11.82 1.66
CA ASN A 41 8.53 11.24 2.82
C ASN A 41 7.72 11.19 4.10
N LYS A 42 6.44 11.51 4.06
CA LYS A 42 5.61 11.45 5.28
C LYS A 42 5.34 10.03 5.72
N TRP A 43 5.15 9.15 4.77
CA TRP A 43 4.93 7.74 5.07
C TRP A 43 6.16 7.09 5.71
N ASP A 44 7.33 7.55 5.30
CA ASP A 44 8.58 7.08 5.90
C ASP A 44 8.64 7.40 7.39
N TYR A 45 8.18 8.58 7.77
CA TYR A 45 8.19 9.01 9.17
C TYR A 45 7.19 8.22 10.03
N PHE A 46 5.98 8.00 9.52
CA PHE A 46 4.91 7.39 10.31
C PHE A 46 4.81 5.87 10.14
N GLY A 47 5.39 5.34 9.07
CA GLY A 47 5.34 3.93 8.77
C GLY A 47 3.99 3.49 8.20
N TRP A 48 3.96 2.27 7.73
CA TRP A 48 2.79 1.66 7.13
C TRP A 48 2.36 0.45 7.93
N GLU A 49 1.05 0.20 7.98
CA GLU A 49 0.52 -1.03 8.55
C GLU A 49 0.71 -2.18 7.57
N TYR A 50 1.05 -3.34 8.09
CA TYR A 50 1.05 -4.55 7.28
C TYR A 50 -0.38 -4.95 6.94
N VAL A 51 -0.56 -5.54 5.78
CA VAL A 51 -1.89 -5.96 5.32
C VAL A 51 -2.11 -7.45 5.58
N THR A 52 -3.39 -7.81 5.67
CA THR A 52 -3.84 -9.20 5.72
C THR A 52 -4.69 -9.46 4.49
N GLU A 53 -5.14 -10.70 4.31
CA GLU A 53 -6.02 -11.02 3.18
C GLU A 53 -7.36 -10.28 3.25
N ASP A 54 -7.74 -9.79 4.42
CA ASP A 54 -8.96 -8.99 4.57
C ASP A 54 -8.83 -7.58 3.98
N ASP A 55 -7.62 -7.14 3.72
CA ASP A 55 -7.37 -5.81 3.18
C ASP A 55 -7.44 -5.77 1.64
N VAL A 56 -7.79 -6.88 1.01
CA VAL A 56 -7.95 -6.91 -0.44
C VAL A 56 -9.12 -6.02 -0.87
N VAL A 57 -8.91 -5.27 -1.93
CA VAL A 57 -9.97 -4.45 -2.52
C VAL A 57 -10.73 -5.32 -3.51
N GLU A 58 -11.99 -5.64 -3.19
CA GLU A 58 -12.80 -6.53 -4.01
C GLU A 58 -13.07 -5.94 -5.40
N ASN A 59 -13.06 -6.81 -6.39
CA ASN A 59 -13.42 -6.48 -7.77
C ASN A 59 -12.44 -5.52 -8.47
N ILE A 60 -11.27 -5.31 -7.90
CA ILE A 60 -10.22 -4.51 -8.52
C ILE A 60 -8.99 -5.39 -8.71
N PHE A 61 -8.42 -5.34 -9.91
CA PHE A 61 -7.23 -6.12 -10.26
C PHE A 61 -6.26 -5.23 -11.02
N ALA A 62 -4.99 -5.52 -10.91
CA ALA A 62 -3.93 -4.78 -11.59
C ALA A 62 -3.17 -5.69 -12.53
N ASP A 63 -2.64 -5.11 -13.60
CA ASP A 63 -1.86 -5.84 -14.59
C ASP A 63 -0.40 -6.03 -14.16
N CYS A 64 0.10 -5.13 -13.32
CA CYS A 64 1.49 -5.16 -12.86
C CYS A 64 1.56 -5.27 -11.35
N GLU A 65 2.50 -6.07 -10.86
CA GLU A 65 2.76 -6.23 -9.45
C GLU A 65 3.51 -5.02 -8.90
N GLY A 66 3.23 -4.68 -7.64
CA GLY A 66 3.97 -3.66 -6.91
C GLY A 66 3.11 -2.53 -6.43
N ILE A 67 3.78 -1.52 -5.87
CA ILE A 67 3.12 -0.33 -5.34
C ILE A 67 2.58 0.50 -6.49
N MET A 68 1.31 0.86 -6.38
CA MET A 68 0.65 1.72 -7.36
C MET A 68 0.90 3.17 -6.95
N LYS A 69 2.04 3.72 -7.35
CA LYS A 69 2.55 5.01 -6.87
C LYS A 69 1.59 6.18 -7.02
N ASN A 70 0.83 6.19 -8.10
CA ASN A 70 -0.12 7.27 -8.34
C ASN A 70 -1.37 7.19 -7.46
N THR A 71 -1.50 6.15 -6.66
CA THR A 71 -2.63 5.99 -5.73
C THR A 71 -2.29 6.42 -4.32
N ILE A 72 -1.04 6.75 -4.03
CA ILE A 72 -0.62 7.15 -2.69
C ILE A 72 -1.31 8.46 -2.31
N ARG A 73 -2.02 8.44 -1.20
CA ARG A 73 -2.77 9.58 -0.67
C ARG A 73 -2.56 9.68 0.83
N TYR A 74 -2.51 10.89 1.33
CA TYR A 74 -2.58 11.13 2.76
C TYR A 74 -3.16 12.52 3.01
N SER A 75 -3.71 12.69 4.21
CA SER A 75 -4.14 13.99 4.70
C SER A 75 -3.84 14.04 6.19
N GLY A 76 -3.37 15.16 6.65
CA GLY A 76 -3.03 15.24 8.07
C GLY A 76 -2.39 16.50 8.45
#